data_da6ba11775d8220499de317d1ed1081a
#
_entry.id   da6ba11775d8220499de317d1ed1081a
#
_cell.length_a   1.000
_cell.length_b   1.000
_cell.length_c   1.000
_cell.angle_alpha   90.00
_cell.angle_beta   90.00
_cell.angle_gamma   90.00
#
_symmetry.space_group_name_H-M   'P 1'
#
loop_
_entity.id
_entity.type
_entity.pdbx_description
1 polymer ?
#
loop_
_entity_poly.entity_id
_entity_poly.type
_entity_poly.pdbx_seq_one_letter_code
_entity_poly.pdbx_strand_id
1 'polypeptide(L)'
;MTNNNRITKGNLVLEKSNSNTNPRIAVYIRNACYSPEAYEKQKQLILGYCKRYFRDSVVDIYEDICSGLSCFFEREGAGEMMSKIGNNEYDILLVSDISRISRNPNCVYDITEYLTENGVRIYTPEGQMRWIFSEDGRAILI
;
A
#
# COMPACT_ATOMS: atom_id res chain seq x y z
N MET A 1 -9.35 -17.03 -19.68
CA MET A 1 -8.83 -16.76 -19.25
C MET A 1 -8.24 -16.45 -18.88
N THR A 2 -8.28 -16.19 -18.85
CA THR A 2 -7.72 -15.82 -18.35
C THR A 2 -7.01 -15.50 -18.05
N ASN A 3 -6.80 -15.44 -18.08
CA ASN A 3 -6.05 -15.21 -17.64
C ASN A 3 -5.29 -14.97 -17.32
N ASN A 4 -4.99 -15.09 -17.35
CA ASN A 4 -4.21 -14.98 -16.91
C ASN A 4 -3.55 -14.35 -16.63
N ASN A 5 -3.47 -14.06 -16.37
CA ASN A 5 -2.82 -13.37 -16.05
C ASN A 5 -1.95 -12.88 -15.34
N ARG A 6 -1.67 -12.88 -14.94
CA ARG A 6 -0.80 -12.32 -14.30
C ARG A 6 0.40 -12.90 -14.54
N ILE A 7 0.91 -13.03 -15.02
CA ILE A 7 1.93 -13.73 -15.18
C ILE A 7 3.06 -13.30 -15.10
N THR A 8 3.26 -12.70 -15.27
CA THR A 8 4.29 -12.34 -15.18
C THR A 8 4.53 -11.52 -14.37
N LYS A 9 4.68 -11.62 -13.56
CA LYS A 9 4.91 -10.88 -12.66
C LYS A 9 5.39 -9.73 -13.19
N GLY A 10 6.02 -9.23 -13.54
CA GLY A 10 6.45 -8.14 -13.97
C GLY A 10 5.70 -7.55 -14.94
N ASN A 11 5.31 -8.03 -15.92
CA ASN A 11 4.63 -7.39 -16.78
C ASN A 11 3.34 -7.79 -16.93
N LEU A 12 2.93 -8.73 -16.51
CA LEU A 12 1.71 -9.11 -16.56
C LEU A 12 0.80 -8.40 -15.89
N VAL A 13 1.08 -7.52 -15.19
CA VAL A 13 0.18 -6.77 -14.50
C VAL A 13 -0.81 -6.32 -15.40
N LEU A 14 -0.63 -6.24 -16.66
CA LEU A 14 -1.61 -5.84 -17.48
C LEU A 14 -2.81 -6.63 -17.50
N GLU A 15 -2.73 -7.82 -17.23
CA GLU A 15 -3.88 -8.62 -17.21
C GLU A 15 -4.82 -8.24 -16.22
N LYS A 16 -4.41 -7.79 -15.09
CA LYS A 16 -5.32 -7.36 -14.10
C LYS A 16 -6.04 -6.19 -14.60
N SER A 17 -5.41 -5.30 -15.27
CA SER A 17 -6.11 -4.12 -15.70
C SER A 17 -7.09 -4.40 -16.81
N ASN A 18 -6.95 -5.51 -17.46
CA ASN A 18 -7.90 -5.85 -18.47
C ASN A 18 -9.09 -6.60 -17.97
N SER A 19 -9.10 -6.98 -16.72
CA SER A 19 -10.24 -7.68 -16.20
C SER A 19 -11.31 -6.66 -15.88
N ASN A 20 -12.49 -7.10 -15.69
CA ASN A 20 -13.56 -6.21 -15.29
C ASN A 20 -13.67 -6.05 -13.80
N THR A 21 -12.75 -6.60 -13.05
CA THR A 21 -12.82 -6.47 -11.61
C THR A 21 -12.09 -5.23 -11.17
N ASN A 22 -12.61 -4.61 -10.15
CA ASN A 22 -11.96 -3.45 -9.55
C ASN A 22 -10.87 -3.91 -8.60
N PRO A 23 -9.83 -3.11 -8.40
CA PRO A 23 -8.76 -3.50 -7.46
C PRO A 23 -9.30 -3.62 -6.04
N ARG A 24 -8.68 -4.51 -5.28
CA ARG A 24 -9.00 -4.69 -3.86
C ARG A 24 -8.00 -3.86 -3.10
N ILE A 25 -8.47 -2.98 -2.22
CA ILE A 25 -7.64 -1.97 -1.61
C ILE A 25 -7.52 -2.16 -0.10
N ALA A 26 -6.29 -2.17 0.40
CA ALA A 26 -6.02 -2.07 1.82
C ALA A 26 -5.59 -0.65 2.10
N VAL A 27 -6.21 -0.03 3.10
CA VAL A 27 -5.85 1.30 3.54
C VAL A 27 -5.14 1.16 4.88
N TYR A 28 -4.00 1.81 5.04
CA TYR A 28 -3.28 1.75 6.31
C TYR A 28 -3.14 3.14 6.91
N ILE A 29 -3.55 3.28 8.17
CA ILE A 29 -3.49 4.53 8.90
C ILE A 29 -2.64 4.33 10.15
N ARG A 30 -1.66 5.20 10.36
CA ARG A 30 -0.84 5.15 11.55
C ARG A 30 -0.70 6.54 12.17
N ASN A 31 -0.83 6.60 13.48
CA ASN A 31 -0.53 7.80 14.24
C ASN A 31 0.35 7.42 15.41
N ALA A 32 1.26 8.31 15.82
CA ALA A 32 2.16 8.03 16.92
C ALA A 32 1.43 7.98 18.25
N CYS A 33 0.33 8.74 18.38
CA CYS A 33 -0.46 8.78 19.59
C CYS A 33 -1.92 8.66 19.24
N TYR A 34 -2.72 8.28 20.23
CA TYR A 34 -4.15 8.20 20.03
C TYR A 34 -4.71 9.60 19.76
N SER A 35 -5.36 9.76 18.63
CA SER A 35 -5.98 11.02 18.25
C SER A 35 -7.11 10.74 17.26
N PRO A 36 -8.36 10.75 17.72
CA PRO A 36 -9.47 10.52 16.80
C PRO A 36 -9.52 11.53 15.67
N GLU A 37 -9.10 12.77 15.94
CA GLU A 37 -9.09 13.78 14.91
C GLU A 37 -8.05 13.50 13.83
N ALA A 38 -6.85 13.09 14.23
CA ALA A 38 -5.80 12.78 13.26
C ALA A 38 -6.17 11.55 12.45
N TYR A 39 -6.80 10.58 13.10
CA TYR A 39 -7.25 9.39 12.42
C TYR A 39 -8.28 9.76 11.35
N GLU A 40 -9.27 10.55 11.74
CA GLU A 40 -10.34 10.91 10.84
C GLU A 40 -9.83 11.73 9.66
N LYS A 41 -8.84 12.59 9.89
CA LYS A 41 -8.26 13.36 8.84
C LYS A 41 -7.55 12.49 7.81
N GLN A 42 -6.74 11.54 8.25
CA GLN A 42 -6.09 10.60 7.33
C GLN A 42 -7.14 9.80 6.56
N LYS A 43 -8.14 9.32 7.28
CA LYS A 43 -9.18 8.50 6.68
C LYS A 43 -9.94 9.26 5.59
N GLN A 44 -10.33 10.49 5.86
CA GLN A 44 -11.07 11.29 4.90
C GLN A 44 -10.23 11.56 3.65
N LEU A 45 -8.96 11.86 3.83
CA LEU A 45 -8.07 12.11 2.72
C LEU A 45 -7.95 10.89 1.82
N ILE A 46 -7.75 9.73 2.44
CA ILE A 46 -7.54 8.50 1.70
C ILE A 46 -8.82 8.00 1.05
N LEU A 47 -9.93 8.04 1.78
CA LEU A 47 -11.19 7.58 1.22
C LEU A 47 -11.69 8.51 0.12
N GLY A 48 -11.36 9.79 0.23
CA GLY A 48 -11.66 10.73 -0.86
C GLY A 48 -10.93 10.36 -2.14
N TYR A 49 -9.67 9.94 -2.00
CA TYR A 49 -8.89 9.51 -3.14
C TYR A 49 -9.50 8.22 -3.74
N CYS A 50 -9.89 7.27 -2.89
CA CYS A 50 -10.52 6.06 -3.34
C CYS A 50 -11.81 6.33 -4.10
N LYS A 51 -12.61 7.25 -3.57
CA LYS A 51 -13.88 7.57 -4.19
C LYS A 51 -13.67 8.19 -5.55
N ARG A 52 -12.61 8.95 -5.71
CA ARG A 52 -12.34 9.62 -6.96
C ARG A 52 -11.74 8.70 -8.02
N TYR A 53 -10.81 7.83 -7.63
CA TYR A 53 -10.04 7.05 -8.58
C TYR A 53 -10.33 5.55 -8.55
N PHE A 54 -10.93 5.02 -7.49
CA PHE A 54 -11.20 3.60 -7.36
C PHE A 54 -12.63 3.38 -6.88
N ARG A 55 -13.58 4.02 -7.57
CA ARG A 55 -14.92 4.20 -7.10
C ARG A 55 -15.64 2.96 -6.63
N ASP A 56 -15.55 1.87 -7.33
CA ASP A 56 -16.29 0.67 -6.98
C ASP A 56 -15.46 -0.40 -6.31
N SER A 57 -14.27 -0.04 -5.80
CA SER A 57 -13.40 -1.01 -5.17
C SER A 57 -13.80 -1.30 -3.74
N VAL A 58 -13.54 -2.53 -3.30
CA VAL A 58 -13.69 -2.89 -1.91
C VAL A 58 -12.49 -2.34 -1.16
N VAL A 59 -12.74 -1.68 -0.03
CA VAL A 59 -11.70 -1.03 0.75
C VAL A 59 -11.76 -1.53 2.19
N ASP A 60 -10.64 -2.06 2.69
CA ASP A 60 -10.52 -2.44 4.08
C ASP A 60 -9.50 -1.54 4.75
N ILE A 61 -9.77 -1.12 5.97
CA ILE A 61 -8.94 -0.17 6.70
C ILE A 61 -8.24 -0.85 7.86
N TYR A 62 -6.93 -0.66 7.95
CA TYR A 62 -6.12 -1.17 9.04
C TYR A 62 -5.48 0.02 9.75
N GLU A 63 -5.37 -0.07 11.06
CA GLU A 63 -4.86 1.05 11.84
C GLU A 63 -3.90 0.59 12.93
N ASP A 64 -2.87 1.40 13.18
CA ASP A 64 -1.98 1.20 14.31
C ASP A 64 -1.72 2.54 14.98
N ILE A 65 -1.54 2.49 16.30
CA ILE A 65 -1.11 3.65 17.07
C ILE A 65 0.23 3.27 17.64
N CYS A 66 1.30 3.74 17.01
CA CYS A 66 2.66 3.36 17.38
C CYS A 66 3.65 4.26 16.66
N SER A 67 4.90 4.17 17.10
CA SER A 67 5.98 4.95 16.48
C SER A 67 6.22 4.51 15.04
N GLY A 68 6.56 5.48 14.19
CA GLY A 68 6.95 5.17 12.82
C GLY A 68 8.26 4.40 12.73
N LEU A 69 9.00 4.32 13.84
CA LEU A 69 10.24 3.56 13.88
C LEU A 69 10.03 2.12 14.37
N SER A 70 8.80 1.76 14.79
CA SER A 70 8.53 0.41 15.21
C SER A 70 8.52 -0.53 13.99
N CYS A 71 8.81 -1.79 14.23
CA CYS A 71 8.87 -2.77 13.14
C CYS A 71 7.49 -2.95 12.52
N PHE A 72 7.40 -2.72 11.22
CA PHE A 72 6.13 -2.73 10.51
C PHE A 72 5.42 -4.07 10.63
N PHE A 73 6.15 -5.16 10.45
CA PHE A 73 5.55 -6.49 10.48
C PHE A 73 5.09 -6.90 11.86
N GLU A 74 5.58 -6.25 12.91
CA GLU A 74 5.18 -6.57 14.27
C GLU A 74 4.06 -5.71 14.80
N ARG A 75 3.64 -4.69 14.04
CA ARG A 75 2.49 -3.89 14.42
C ARG A 75 1.24 -4.72 14.24
N GLU A 76 0.30 -4.55 15.13
CA GLU A 76 -0.91 -5.38 15.08
C GLU A 76 -1.69 -5.22 13.80
N GLY A 77 -2.02 -4.01 13.44
CA GLY A 77 -2.80 -3.75 12.23
C GLY A 77 -2.04 -4.05 10.96
N ALA A 78 -0.78 -3.59 10.89
CA ALA A 78 0.04 -3.84 9.72
C ALA A 78 0.33 -5.32 9.56
N GLY A 79 0.57 -6.03 10.67
CA GLY A 79 0.84 -7.46 10.61
C GLY A 79 -0.33 -8.24 10.03
N GLU A 80 -1.53 -7.90 10.48
CA GLU A 80 -2.73 -8.55 9.95
C GLU A 80 -2.89 -8.25 8.47
N MET A 81 -2.71 -6.99 8.08
CA MET A 81 -2.81 -6.59 6.69
C MET A 81 -1.79 -7.34 5.83
N MET A 82 -0.54 -7.42 6.30
CA MET A 82 0.51 -8.06 5.52
C MET A 82 0.27 -9.56 5.37
N SER A 83 -0.33 -10.18 6.36
CA SER A 83 -0.70 -11.58 6.27
C SER A 83 -1.69 -11.79 5.14
N LYS A 84 -2.67 -10.91 5.02
CA LYS A 84 -3.65 -11.01 3.94
C LYS A 84 -3.07 -10.67 2.60
N ILE A 85 -2.11 -9.76 2.57
CA ILE A 85 -1.39 -9.44 1.34
C ILE A 85 -0.63 -10.69 0.87
N GLY A 86 -0.01 -11.41 1.80
CA GLY A 86 0.67 -12.65 1.45
C GLY A 86 -0.28 -13.72 0.91
N ASN A 87 -1.55 -13.64 1.27
CA ASN A 87 -2.57 -14.55 0.75
C ASN A 87 -3.26 -14.01 -0.50
N ASN A 88 -2.69 -12.98 -1.11
CA ASN A 88 -3.18 -12.45 -2.38
C ASN A 88 -4.55 -11.81 -2.28
N GLU A 89 -4.86 -11.20 -1.14
CA GLU A 89 -6.19 -10.63 -0.95
C GLU A 89 -6.29 -9.16 -1.36
N TYR A 90 -5.17 -8.50 -1.64
CA TYR A 90 -5.19 -7.08 -2.02
C TYR A 90 -4.35 -6.81 -3.24
N ASP A 91 -4.72 -5.77 -3.96
CA ASP A 91 -4.00 -5.32 -5.14
C ASP A 91 -3.31 -3.98 -4.92
N ILE A 92 -3.80 -3.20 -3.99
CA ILE A 92 -3.30 -1.86 -3.72
C ILE A 92 -3.21 -1.63 -2.22
N LEU A 93 -2.10 -1.01 -1.79
CA LEU A 93 -1.98 -0.46 -0.45
C LEU A 93 -2.01 1.05 -0.58
N LEU A 94 -2.90 1.70 0.14
CA LEU A 94 -3.05 3.14 0.08
C LEU A 94 -2.77 3.75 1.44
N VAL A 95 -1.84 4.70 1.49
CA VAL A 95 -1.47 5.41 2.71
C VAL A 95 -1.48 6.90 2.44
N SER A 96 -1.60 7.72 3.48
CA SER A 96 -1.59 9.17 3.29
C SER A 96 -0.22 9.67 2.86
N ASP A 97 0.83 9.05 3.38
CA ASP A 97 2.20 9.33 2.96
C ASP A 97 3.05 8.14 3.39
N ILE A 98 4.24 8.06 2.84
CA ILE A 98 5.07 6.87 3.03
C ILE A 98 5.59 6.73 4.47
N SER A 99 5.61 7.80 5.23
CA SER A 99 6.07 7.73 6.62
C SER A 99 5.13 6.89 7.49
N ARG A 100 3.89 6.65 7.03
CA ARG A 100 2.97 5.77 7.76
C ARG A 100 3.49 4.35 7.76
N ILE A 101 4.17 3.95 6.70
CA ILE A 101 4.77 2.64 6.63
C ILE A 101 5.98 2.59 7.54
N SER A 102 6.91 3.51 7.38
CA SER A 102 8.07 3.57 8.26
C SER A 102 8.79 4.90 8.08
N ARG A 103 9.44 5.35 9.15
CA ARG A 103 10.33 6.50 9.06
C ARG A 103 11.77 6.07 8.82
N ASN A 104 12.02 4.78 8.72
CA ASN A 104 13.35 4.24 8.42
C ASN A 104 13.40 3.87 6.95
N PRO A 105 14.24 4.54 6.14
CA PRO A 105 14.27 4.25 4.70
C PRO A 105 14.59 2.81 4.34
N ASN A 106 15.41 2.14 5.14
CA ASN A 106 15.74 0.76 4.85
C ASN A 106 14.52 -0.14 5.05
N CYS A 107 13.71 0.14 6.06
CA CYS A 107 12.48 -0.61 6.29
C CYS A 107 11.49 -0.35 5.17
N VAL A 108 11.40 0.91 4.72
CA VAL A 108 10.51 1.23 3.61
C VAL A 108 10.90 0.42 2.39
N TYR A 109 12.19 0.33 2.11
CA TYR A 109 12.64 -0.42 0.95
C TYR A 109 12.23 -1.89 1.05
N ASP A 110 12.51 -2.52 2.20
CA ASP A 110 12.20 -3.93 2.38
C ASP A 110 10.70 -4.21 2.29
N ILE A 111 9.90 -3.36 2.90
CA ILE A 111 8.46 -3.54 2.91
C ILE A 111 7.88 -3.35 1.51
N THR A 112 8.33 -2.32 0.80
CA THR A 112 7.80 -2.07 -0.52
C THR A 112 8.24 -3.13 -1.51
N GLU A 113 9.43 -3.71 -1.31
CA GLU A 113 9.87 -4.82 -2.15
C GLU A 113 8.95 -6.03 -1.94
N TYR A 114 8.63 -6.33 -0.69
CA TYR A 114 7.73 -7.43 -0.37
C TYR A 114 6.35 -7.20 -1.01
N LEU A 115 5.84 -5.97 -0.93
CA LEU A 115 4.56 -5.66 -1.53
C LEU A 115 4.60 -5.88 -3.05
N THR A 116 5.66 -5.40 -3.68
CA THR A 116 5.80 -5.56 -5.12
C THR A 116 5.86 -7.03 -5.50
N GLU A 117 6.57 -7.84 -4.74
CA GLU A 117 6.68 -9.27 -5.00
C GLU A 117 5.34 -9.96 -4.87
N ASN A 118 4.43 -9.41 -4.09
CA ASN A 118 3.09 -9.97 -3.93
C ASN A 118 2.06 -9.29 -4.82
N GLY A 119 2.53 -8.52 -5.80
CA GLY A 119 1.65 -7.89 -6.77
C GLY A 119 0.86 -6.71 -6.25
N VAL A 120 1.29 -6.11 -5.14
CA VAL A 120 0.58 -4.99 -4.54
C VAL A 120 1.27 -3.69 -4.91
N ARG A 121 0.51 -2.74 -5.43
CA ARG A 121 1.00 -1.41 -5.77
C ARG A 121 0.72 -0.47 -4.61
N ILE A 122 1.59 0.50 -4.40
CA ILE A 122 1.45 1.46 -3.31
C ILE A 122 1.01 2.78 -3.87
N TYR A 123 -0.01 3.35 -3.27
CA TYR A 123 -0.52 4.66 -3.68
C TYR A 123 -0.59 5.60 -2.49
N THR A 124 -0.38 6.88 -2.78
CA THR A 124 -0.72 7.96 -1.85
C THR A 124 -1.69 8.86 -2.59
N PRO A 125 -2.24 9.89 -1.95
CA PRO A 125 -3.10 10.83 -2.68
C PRO A 125 -2.38 11.56 -3.82
N GLU A 126 -1.07 11.42 -3.91
CA GLU A 126 -0.33 11.99 -5.02
C GLU A 126 -0.17 11.01 -6.18
N GLY A 127 -0.62 9.78 -6.03
CA GLY A 127 -0.57 8.79 -7.09
C GLY A 127 0.23 7.57 -6.69
N GLN A 128 0.55 6.74 -7.66
CA GLN A 128 1.29 5.52 -7.39
C GLN A 128 2.74 5.82 -7.09
N MET A 129 3.25 5.19 -6.03
CA MET A 129 4.66 5.30 -5.68
C MET A 129 5.42 4.18 -6.35
N ARG A 130 6.63 4.49 -6.81
CA ARG A 130 7.47 3.44 -7.38
C ARG A 130 8.92 3.79 -7.15
N TRP A 131 9.76 2.76 -7.19
CA TRP A 131 11.19 2.95 -7.00
C TRP A 131 11.86 3.34 -8.31
N ILE A 132 12.77 4.30 -8.23
CA ILE A 132 13.66 4.58 -9.35
C ILE A 132 15.08 4.51 -8.79
N PHE A 133 16.04 4.29 -9.67
CA PHE A 133 17.43 4.19 -9.25
C PHE A 133 18.21 5.34 -9.91
N SER A 134 18.96 6.06 -9.11
CA SER A 134 19.79 7.13 -9.62
C SER A 134 21.00 6.54 -10.33
N GLU A 135 21.76 7.41 -11.00
CA GLU A 135 22.93 6.94 -11.74
C GLU A 135 23.97 6.32 -10.83
N ASP A 136 24.04 6.76 -9.57
CA ASP A 136 25.00 6.20 -8.64
C ASP A 136 24.41 4.98 -7.90
N GLY A 137 23.27 4.47 -8.34
CA GLY A 137 22.72 3.24 -7.80
C GLY A 137 21.84 3.39 -6.59
N ARG A 138 21.54 4.62 -6.17
CA ARG A 138 20.68 4.79 -5.01
C ARG A 138 19.22 4.62 -5.39
N ALA A 139 18.47 3.99 -4.52
CA ALA A 139 17.03 3.78 -4.73
C ALA A 139 16.27 4.97 -4.17
N ILE A 140 15.33 5.47 -4.93
CA ILE A 140 14.49 6.60 -4.53
C ILE A 140 13.05 6.23 -4.79
N LEU A 141 12.22 6.41 -3.78
CA LEU A 141 10.79 6.14 -3.93
C LEU A 141 10.08 7.45 -4.26
N ILE A 142 9.38 7.47 -5.34
CA ILE A 142 8.66 8.68 -5.75
C ILE A 142 7.20 8.37 -6.04
#